data_e29e552d8c8811c2cff2eed00a7a4f49
#
_entry.id   e29e552d8c8811c2cff2eed00a7a4f49
#
_cell.length_a   1.000
_cell.length_b   1.000
_cell.length_c   1.000
_cell.angle_alpha   90.00
_cell.angle_beta   90.00
_cell.angle_gamma   90.00
#
_symmetry.space_group_name_H-M   'P 1'
#
loop_
_entity.id
_entity.type
_entity.pdbx_description
1 polymer ?
#
loop_
_entity_poly.entity_id
_entity_poly.type
_entity_poly.pdbx_seq_one_letter_code
_entity_poly.pdbx_strand_id
1 'polypeptide(L)'
;MVVQHNMQAMNANRMLNVTTSTQSKATEKLSSGYKINRAADDAAGLTISEKMRKQIKGLDRASTNAEDGVSSVQTAEGALTEVHSMLQRMNELAVQASNGTNSESDRSAIQDEISQLTTEIDRVSETTKFNETYLLKGDANGGTTQNTIKAHDAGLAGKLTGVGTGSATFKANDLTNGSKVTIAGKEYTIDTAAATNPSIEGLTDDEAKAFGKKEVDQPGTKAKTQLATTGWKAGDSIKVNGKTYTQAANNDLDALVASLNNDFTADGVEFTAKKDGANLVIEAKEAGNQAAVKIEAATVGGADKGEVAGTKGTDDTYKYTAYTTADDLKTDLAAGNDIYLGNLDTKVDTSLSDKINVADAYKLMAKELETASNIGADDDKKASVTNNHDGTFTITEGKAEVSAKLSFSLHVGADADMTNKINVDIDSMSAAGLGIKGLNVKDTTGMAATYAIDAIADAVAKVSEQRSALGAVQNRLEHTIANVDNVVENTTSAESRIRDTDMAETMVEY
;
A
#
# COMPACT_ATOMS: atom_id res chain seq x y z
N MET A 1 -96.97 28.14 -30.68
CA MET A 1 -96.10 26.96 -30.42
C MET A 1 -95.22 26.73 -31.64
N VAL A 2 -93.95 26.87 -31.49
CA VAL A 2 -92.99 26.55 -32.57
C VAL A 2 -92.63 25.07 -32.45
N VAL A 3 -93.21 24.24 -33.32
CA VAL A 3 -93.13 22.77 -33.17
C VAL A 3 -91.85 22.18 -33.81
N GLN A 4 -91.21 22.86 -34.76
CA GLN A 4 -90.01 22.35 -35.41
C GLN A 4 -88.64 22.86 -34.89
N HIS A 5 -88.61 23.99 -34.23
CA HIS A 5 -87.37 24.53 -33.66
C HIS A 5 -87.64 25.18 -32.27
N ASN A 6 -87.65 24.40 -31.22
CA ASN A 6 -87.79 24.91 -29.86
C ASN A 6 -86.42 25.39 -29.32
N MET A 7 -86.15 26.65 -29.62
CA MET A 7 -84.87 27.29 -29.20
C MET A 7 -84.70 27.31 -27.70
N GLN A 8 -85.77 27.39 -26.89
CA GLN A 8 -85.72 27.35 -25.43
C GLN A 8 -85.30 25.97 -24.93
N ALA A 9 -85.91 24.86 -25.51
CA ALA A 9 -85.53 23.50 -25.15
C ALA A 9 -84.07 23.17 -25.55
N MET A 10 -83.63 23.62 -26.72
CA MET A 10 -82.26 23.49 -27.17
C MET A 10 -81.28 24.24 -26.28
N ASN A 11 -81.64 25.44 -25.86
CA ASN A 11 -80.82 26.24 -24.96
C ASN A 11 -80.76 25.58 -23.55
N ALA A 12 -81.91 25.12 -23.02
CA ALA A 12 -81.95 24.38 -21.77
C ALA A 12 -81.13 23.09 -21.82
N ASN A 13 -81.20 22.32 -22.89
CA ASN A 13 -80.43 21.11 -23.08
C ASN A 13 -78.92 21.41 -23.23
N ARG A 14 -78.53 22.49 -23.91
CA ARG A 14 -77.13 22.96 -23.97
C ARG A 14 -76.65 23.37 -22.62
N MET A 15 -77.43 24.10 -21.81
CA MET A 15 -77.09 24.49 -20.49
C MET A 15 -76.95 23.31 -19.52
N LEU A 16 -77.88 22.33 -19.67
CA LEU A 16 -77.80 21.05 -18.92
C LEU A 16 -76.49 20.30 -19.25
N ASN A 17 -76.16 20.19 -20.55
CA ASN A 17 -74.91 19.56 -20.94
C ASN A 17 -73.65 20.27 -20.43
N VAL A 18 -73.67 21.61 -20.42
CA VAL A 18 -72.56 22.40 -19.85
C VAL A 18 -72.43 22.18 -18.34
N THR A 19 -73.56 22.23 -17.60
CA THR A 19 -73.59 21.99 -16.15
C THR A 19 -73.11 20.59 -15.80
N THR A 20 -73.62 19.56 -16.51
CA THR A 20 -73.19 18.16 -16.29
C THR A 20 -71.68 17.96 -16.61
N SER A 21 -71.18 18.64 -17.64
CA SER A 21 -69.75 18.62 -17.96
C SER A 21 -68.89 19.28 -16.89
N THR A 22 -69.35 20.43 -16.35
CA THR A 22 -68.64 21.16 -15.27
C THR A 22 -68.65 20.32 -13.98
N GLN A 23 -69.80 19.74 -13.61
CA GLN A 23 -69.94 18.86 -12.45
C GLN A 23 -69.01 17.60 -12.58
N SER A 24 -68.98 16.98 -13.76
CA SER A 24 -68.12 15.82 -14.03
C SER A 24 -66.62 16.19 -13.84
N LYS A 25 -66.22 17.38 -14.32
CA LYS A 25 -64.85 17.87 -14.11
C LYS A 25 -64.55 18.20 -12.63
N ALA A 26 -65.49 18.82 -11.91
CA ALA A 26 -65.32 19.05 -10.49
C ALA A 26 -65.22 17.74 -9.69
N THR A 27 -66.05 16.74 -10.05
CA THR A 27 -65.96 15.36 -9.46
C THR A 27 -64.60 14.72 -9.73
N GLU A 28 -64.08 14.84 -10.97
CA GLU A 28 -62.78 14.33 -11.36
C GLU A 28 -61.66 14.97 -10.53
N LYS A 29 -61.68 16.28 -10.32
CA LYS A 29 -60.73 17.03 -9.48
C LYS A 29 -60.86 16.65 -8.02
N LEU A 30 -62.05 16.55 -7.46
CA LEU A 30 -62.29 16.17 -6.07
C LEU A 30 -61.84 14.70 -5.81
N SER A 31 -62.12 13.80 -6.76
CA SER A 31 -61.72 12.40 -6.64
C SER A 31 -60.24 12.16 -6.78
N SER A 32 -59.54 12.92 -7.64
CA SER A 32 -58.11 12.80 -7.89
C SER A 32 -57.27 13.62 -6.88
N GLY A 33 -57.85 14.69 -6.33
CA GLY A 33 -57.12 15.70 -5.53
C GLY A 33 -56.28 16.65 -6.39
N TYR A 34 -56.33 16.52 -7.74
CA TYR A 34 -55.51 17.32 -8.63
C TYR A 34 -56.38 18.31 -9.45
N LYS A 35 -55.89 19.52 -9.58
CA LYS A 35 -56.45 20.53 -10.46
C LYS A 35 -56.20 20.21 -11.94
N ILE A 36 -55.03 19.60 -12.24
CA ILE A 36 -54.59 19.23 -13.59
C ILE A 36 -54.57 17.73 -13.67
N ASN A 37 -55.57 17.11 -14.29
CA ASN A 37 -55.66 15.66 -14.48
C ASN A 37 -55.27 15.25 -15.91
N ARG A 38 -55.51 16.11 -16.89
CA ARG A 38 -55.27 15.83 -18.32
C ARG A 38 -54.48 16.99 -18.95
N ALA A 39 -53.75 16.69 -20.01
CA ALA A 39 -53.01 17.69 -20.79
C ALA A 39 -53.92 18.81 -21.35
N ALA A 40 -55.23 18.52 -21.53
CA ALA A 40 -56.22 19.48 -21.96
C ALA A 40 -56.66 20.48 -20.90
N ASP A 41 -56.41 20.22 -19.61
CA ASP A 41 -56.74 21.12 -18.50
C ASP A 41 -55.77 22.32 -18.44
N ASP A 42 -54.46 22.00 -18.49
CA ASP A 42 -53.34 22.94 -18.58
C ASP A 42 -52.09 22.22 -19.06
N ALA A 43 -51.77 22.35 -20.34
CA ALA A 43 -50.60 21.66 -20.93
C ALA A 43 -49.26 22.23 -20.41
N ALA A 44 -49.22 23.56 -20.09
CA ALA A 44 -48.01 24.19 -19.56
C ALA A 44 -47.79 23.81 -18.11
N GLY A 45 -48.82 23.90 -17.26
CA GLY A 45 -48.77 23.46 -15.85
C GLY A 45 -48.46 22.00 -15.70
N LEU A 46 -49.03 21.13 -16.54
CA LEU A 46 -48.70 19.69 -16.54
C LEU A 46 -47.22 19.46 -16.85
N THR A 47 -46.68 20.11 -17.89
CA THR A 47 -45.28 19.95 -18.27
C THR A 47 -44.34 20.41 -17.16
N ILE A 48 -44.66 21.52 -16.49
CA ILE A 48 -43.86 22.05 -15.36
C ILE A 48 -43.93 21.08 -14.17
N SER A 49 -45.13 20.61 -13.80
CA SER A 49 -45.30 19.69 -12.69
C SER A 49 -44.58 18.33 -12.91
N GLU A 50 -44.64 17.80 -14.15
CA GLU A 50 -43.91 16.56 -14.48
C GLU A 50 -42.38 16.73 -14.43
N LYS A 51 -41.84 17.90 -14.82
CA LYS A 51 -40.43 18.24 -14.63
C LYS A 51 -40.07 18.34 -13.15
N MET A 52 -40.90 19.02 -12.34
CA MET A 52 -40.69 19.10 -10.88
C MET A 52 -40.76 17.73 -10.22
N ARG A 53 -41.71 16.87 -10.61
CA ARG A 53 -41.79 15.49 -10.12
C ARG A 53 -40.56 14.67 -10.46
N LYS A 54 -40.04 14.81 -11.67
CA LYS A 54 -38.77 14.18 -12.05
C LYS A 54 -37.63 14.66 -11.13
N GLN A 55 -37.57 15.98 -10.86
CA GLN A 55 -36.55 16.55 -9.98
C GLN A 55 -36.70 16.05 -8.53
N ILE A 56 -37.92 16.07 -7.98
CA ILE A 56 -38.21 15.56 -6.63
C ILE A 56 -37.73 14.12 -6.51
N LYS A 57 -38.16 13.21 -7.40
CA LYS A 57 -37.72 11.81 -7.38
C LYS A 57 -36.23 11.63 -7.57
N GLY A 58 -35.59 12.48 -8.36
CA GLY A 58 -34.14 12.49 -8.55
C GLY A 58 -33.40 12.92 -7.29
N LEU A 59 -33.90 13.97 -6.62
CA LEU A 59 -33.33 14.48 -5.39
C LEU A 59 -33.56 13.53 -4.20
N ASP A 60 -34.74 12.92 -4.07
CA ASP A 60 -35.02 11.88 -3.05
C ASP A 60 -34.02 10.72 -3.18
N ARG A 61 -33.74 10.29 -4.42
CA ARG A 61 -32.73 9.25 -4.66
C ARG A 61 -31.32 9.76 -4.37
N ALA A 62 -31.05 11.01 -4.64
CA ALA A 62 -29.77 11.65 -4.33
C ALA A 62 -29.54 11.75 -2.81
N SER A 63 -30.57 12.07 -2.04
CA SER A 63 -30.53 12.06 -0.57
C SER A 63 -30.24 10.65 -0.05
N THR A 64 -30.95 9.63 -0.54
CA THR A 64 -30.67 8.22 -0.20
C THR A 64 -29.23 7.81 -0.54
N ASN A 65 -28.72 8.20 -1.73
CA ASN A 65 -27.35 7.90 -2.12
C ASN A 65 -26.32 8.58 -1.20
N ALA A 66 -26.63 9.78 -0.72
CA ALA A 66 -25.79 10.49 0.23
C ALA A 66 -25.80 9.81 1.61
N GLU A 67 -26.96 9.32 2.08
CA GLU A 67 -27.10 8.53 3.31
C GLU A 67 -26.32 7.21 3.24
N ASP A 68 -26.38 6.50 2.10
CA ASP A 68 -25.56 5.32 1.84
C ASP A 68 -24.05 5.66 1.90
N GLY A 69 -23.69 6.82 1.35
CA GLY A 69 -22.34 7.35 1.45
C GLY A 69 -21.90 7.63 2.88
N VAL A 70 -22.72 8.28 3.68
CA VAL A 70 -22.45 8.49 5.12
C VAL A 70 -22.26 7.16 5.84
N SER A 71 -23.14 6.19 5.59
CA SER A 71 -23.05 4.86 6.22
C SER A 71 -21.75 4.13 5.85
N SER A 72 -21.32 4.24 4.59
CA SER A 72 -20.06 3.66 4.12
C SER A 72 -18.84 4.34 4.78
N VAL A 73 -18.85 5.67 4.88
CA VAL A 73 -17.78 6.44 5.55
C VAL A 73 -17.72 6.11 7.03
N GLN A 74 -18.85 6.03 7.73
CA GLN A 74 -18.92 5.65 9.14
C GLN A 74 -18.41 4.23 9.39
N THR A 75 -18.70 3.30 8.47
CA THR A 75 -18.16 1.93 8.54
C THR A 75 -16.64 1.93 8.42
N ALA A 76 -16.09 2.70 7.48
CA ALA A 76 -14.65 2.85 7.33
C ALA A 76 -14.01 3.52 8.54
N GLU A 77 -14.63 4.58 9.08
CA GLU A 77 -14.13 5.31 10.24
C GLU A 77 -14.13 4.45 11.52
N GLY A 78 -15.17 3.64 11.71
CA GLY A 78 -15.22 2.68 12.81
C GLY A 78 -14.04 1.71 12.76
N ALA A 79 -13.76 1.12 11.60
CA ALA A 79 -12.62 0.23 11.42
C ALA A 79 -11.27 0.97 11.59
N LEU A 80 -11.14 2.21 11.08
CA LEU A 80 -9.94 3.01 11.27
C LEU A 80 -9.70 3.41 12.74
N THR A 81 -10.74 3.50 13.54
CA THR A 81 -10.62 3.73 14.99
C THR A 81 -9.99 2.52 15.68
N GLU A 82 -10.35 1.30 15.28
CA GLU A 82 -9.71 0.08 15.78
C GLU A 82 -8.24 -0.01 15.31
N VAL A 83 -7.97 0.27 14.03
CA VAL A 83 -6.58 0.32 13.52
C VAL A 83 -5.75 1.34 14.28
N HIS A 84 -6.29 2.52 14.56
CA HIS A 84 -5.63 3.55 15.36
C HIS A 84 -5.30 3.07 16.77
N SER A 85 -6.23 2.38 17.42
CA SER A 85 -6.03 1.82 18.77
C SER A 85 -4.95 0.73 18.78
N MET A 86 -4.92 -0.13 17.76
CA MET A 86 -3.87 -1.14 17.58
C MET A 86 -2.49 -0.49 17.36
N LEU A 87 -2.40 0.55 16.53
CA LEU A 87 -1.16 1.29 16.32
C LEU A 87 -0.68 1.99 17.59
N GLN A 88 -1.58 2.55 18.40
CA GLN A 88 -1.22 3.10 19.71
C GLN A 88 -0.65 2.02 20.64
N ARG A 89 -1.28 0.83 20.66
CA ARG A 89 -0.75 -0.30 21.43
C ARG A 89 0.61 -0.76 20.92
N MET A 90 0.82 -0.81 19.59
CA MET A 90 2.11 -1.13 19.00
C MET A 90 3.17 -0.09 19.41
N ASN A 91 2.80 1.19 19.46
CA ASN A 91 3.72 2.24 19.92
C ASN A 91 4.12 2.07 21.38
N GLU A 92 3.17 1.74 22.28
CA GLU A 92 3.48 1.42 23.69
C GLU A 92 4.45 0.26 23.79
N LEU A 93 4.23 -0.80 23.02
CA LEU A 93 5.08 -1.99 22.98
C LEU A 93 6.49 -1.66 22.43
N ALA A 94 6.56 -0.85 21.37
CA ALA A 94 7.84 -0.43 20.82
C ALA A 94 8.64 0.43 21.83
N VAL A 95 7.99 1.38 22.51
CA VAL A 95 8.61 2.16 23.61
C VAL A 95 9.02 1.26 24.76
N GLN A 96 8.23 0.26 25.11
CA GLN A 96 8.62 -0.73 26.11
C GLN A 96 9.84 -1.52 25.65
N ALA A 97 9.88 -2.02 24.41
CA ALA A 97 10.99 -2.80 23.87
C ALA A 97 12.28 -2.00 23.74
N SER A 98 12.20 -0.69 23.49
CA SER A 98 13.37 0.20 23.39
C SER A 98 14.10 0.39 24.74
N ASN A 99 13.46 0.03 25.86
CA ASN A 99 14.10 0.16 27.16
C ASN A 99 15.23 -0.87 27.32
N GLY A 100 16.43 -0.38 27.62
CA GLY A 100 17.63 -1.19 27.79
C GLY A 100 17.61 -2.21 28.96
N THR A 101 16.59 -2.16 29.83
CA THR A 101 16.42 -3.14 30.91
C THR A 101 15.76 -4.44 30.47
N ASN A 102 15.17 -4.48 29.25
CA ASN A 102 14.52 -5.67 28.73
C ASN A 102 15.56 -6.66 28.18
N SER A 103 15.35 -7.93 28.51
CA SER A 103 16.12 -9.04 27.93
C SER A 103 15.70 -9.31 26.48
N GLU A 104 16.50 -10.06 25.75
CA GLU A 104 16.13 -10.51 24.39
C GLU A 104 14.84 -11.36 24.38
N SER A 105 14.62 -12.16 25.43
CA SER A 105 13.39 -12.93 25.58
C SER A 105 12.17 -12.05 25.79
N ASP A 106 12.30 -10.95 26.53
CA ASP A 106 11.21 -9.99 26.76
C ASP A 106 10.86 -9.28 25.44
N ARG A 107 11.89 -8.84 24.69
CA ARG A 107 11.68 -8.25 23.36
C ARG A 107 11.11 -9.23 22.36
N SER A 108 11.44 -10.53 22.47
CA SER A 108 10.83 -11.57 21.65
C SER A 108 9.33 -11.70 21.92
N ALA A 109 8.93 -11.68 23.20
CA ALA A 109 7.49 -11.71 23.57
C ALA A 109 6.75 -10.46 23.08
N ILE A 110 7.37 -9.29 23.18
CA ILE A 110 6.82 -8.04 22.64
C ILE A 110 6.69 -8.12 21.12
N GLN A 111 7.69 -8.68 20.43
CA GLN A 111 7.66 -8.88 18.98
C GLN A 111 6.49 -9.78 18.56
N ASP A 112 6.20 -10.84 19.32
CA ASP A 112 5.08 -11.71 19.03
C ASP A 112 3.75 -10.96 19.13
N GLU A 113 3.58 -10.07 20.13
CA GLU A 113 2.38 -9.21 20.26
C GLU A 113 2.30 -8.21 19.09
N ILE A 114 3.38 -7.55 18.72
CA ILE A 114 3.43 -6.63 17.56
C ILE A 114 3.05 -7.38 16.27
N SER A 115 3.57 -8.59 16.08
CA SER A 115 3.27 -9.42 14.91
C SER A 115 1.78 -9.80 14.83
N GLN A 116 1.16 -10.10 15.98
CA GLN A 116 -0.29 -10.35 16.05
C GLN A 116 -1.11 -9.09 15.73
N LEU A 117 -0.72 -7.94 16.27
CA LEU A 117 -1.39 -6.67 15.98
C LEU A 117 -1.25 -6.29 14.50
N THR A 118 -0.11 -6.51 13.89
CA THR A 118 0.10 -6.29 12.44
C THR A 118 -0.80 -7.21 11.61
N THR A 119 -0.91 -8.48 11.99
CA THR A 119 -1.81 -9.44 11.33
C THR A 119 -3.27 -9.03 11.49
N GLU A 120 -3.64 -8.51 12.65
CA GLU A 120 -5.01 -8.03 12.91
C GLU A 120 -5.34 -6.76 12.12
N ILE A 121 -4.37 -5.85 11.95
CA ILE A 121 -4.53 -4.68 11.07
C ILE A 121 -4.78 -5.14 9.62
N ASP A 122 -4.02 -6.10 9.13
CA ASP A 122 -4.25 -6.67 7.78
C ASP A 122 -5.62 -7.33 7.69
N ARG A 123 -6.04 -8.08 8.72
CA ARG A 123 -7.37 -8.68 8.75
C ARG A 123 -8.48 -7.63 8.72
N VAL A 124 -8.38 -6.55 9.50
CA VAL A 124 -9.34 -5.44 9.49
C VAL A 124 -9.38 -4.79 8.12
N SER A 125 -8.22 -4.53 7.51
CA SER A 125 -8.13 -3.97 6.16
C SER A 125 -8.81 -4.87 5.12
N GLU A 126 -8.65 -6.18 5.22
CA GLU A 126 -9.19 -7.15 4.26
C GLU A 126 -10.67 -7.51 4.49
N THR A 127 -11.19 -7.34 5.69
CA THR A 127 -12.56 -7.75 6.03
C THR A 127 -13.56 -6.61 6.09
N THR A 128 -13.10 -5.36 6.26
CA THR A 128 -14.00 -4.21 6.32
C THR A 128 -14.62 -3.93 4.97
N LYS A 129 -15.91 -4.18 4.85
CA LYS A 129 -16.66 -3.99 3.60
C LYS A 129 -18.01 -3.33 3.85
N PHE A 130 -18.49 -2.61 2.85
CA PHE A 130 -19.83 -2.08 2.75
C PHE A 130 -20.43 -2.49 1.41
N ASN A 131 -21.57 -3.19 1.43
CA ASN A 131 -22.23 -3.69 0.23
C ASN A 131 -21.25 -4.32 -0.80
N GLU A 132 -20.48 -5.32 -0.36
CA GLU A 132 -19.47 -6.08 -1.14
C GLU A 132 -18.20 -5.30 -1.55
N THR A 133 -18.16 -3.97 -1.34
CA THR A 133 -16.98 -3.16 -1.59
C THR A 133 -16.08 -3.15 -0.35
N TYR A 134 -14.84 -3.56 -0.52
CA TYR A 134 -13.82 -3.50 0.55
C TYR A 134 -13.33 -2.06 0.67
N LEU A 135 -13.52 -1.47 1.86
CA LEU A 135 -13.26 -0.05 2.07
C LEU A 135 -11.79 0.27 2.36
N LEU A 136 -11.07 -0.62 3.05
CA LEU A 136 -9.72 -0.37 3.56
C LEU A 136 -8.63 -1.16 2.83
N LYS A 137 -9.01 -2.10 1.98
CA LYS A 137 -8.08 -2.94 1.21
C LYS A 137 -7.44 -2.21 0.02
N GLY A 138 -8.08 -1.14 -0.44
CA GLY A 138 -7.82 -0.51 -1.73
C GLY A 138 -8.65 -1.10 -2.86
N ASP A 139 -8.45 -0.64 -4.07
CA ASP A 139 -9.19 -1.09 -5.24
C ASP A 139 -8.65 -2.45 -5.73
N ALA A 140 -9.48 -3.49 -5.60
CA ALA A 140 -9.15 -4.84 -6.06
C ALA A 140 -8.93 -4.95 -7.58
N ASN A 141 -9.50 -4.02 -8.36
CA ASN A 141 -9.39 -3.97 -9.82
C ASN A 141 -8.40 -2.91 -10.30
N GLY A 142 -7.94 -2.02 -9.42
CA GLY A 142 -7.04 -0.90 -9.72
C GLY A 142 -5.57 -1.30 -9.89
N GLY A 143 -5.25 -2.59 -9.72
CA GLY A 143 -3.88 -3.07 -9.72
C GLY A 143 -3.13 -2.69 -8.44
N THR A 144 -1.80 -2.88 -8.46
CA THR A 144 -0.92 -2.50 -7.37
C THR A 144 -0.17 -1.22 -7.71
N THR A 145 0.08 -0.39 -6.71
CA THR A 145 0.91 0.81 -6.78
C THR A 145 2.07 0.68 -5.81
N GLN A 146 3.15 1.40 -6.08
CA GLN A 146 4.29 1.44 -5.17
C GLN A 146 4.12 2.60 -4.20
N ASN A 147 3.98 2.27 -2.92
CA ASN A 147 4.02 3.23 -1.84
C ASN A 147 5.48 3.48 -1.46
N THR A 148 5.91 4.73 -1.47
CA THR A 148 7.25 5.11 -1.02
C THR A 148 7.26 5.11 0.51
N ILE A 149 8.16 4.33 1.10
CA ILE A 149 8.39 4.30 2.53
C ILE A 149 9.30 5.47 2.90
N LYS A 150 8.86 6.27 3.83
CA LYS A 150 9.62 7.46 4.23
C LYS A 150 10.97 7.08 4.86
N ALA A 151 11.99 7.84 4.53
CA ALA A 151 13.29 7.76 5.19
C ALA A 151 13.19 8.26 6.63
N HIS A 152 13.94 7.62 7.54
CA HIS A 152 14.04 8.00 8.94
C HIS A 152 15.48 8.39 9.29
N ASP A 153 15.65 9.28 10.27
CA ASP A 153 16.95 9.79 10.69
C ASP A 153 17.70 8.84 11.67
N ALA A 154 17.10 7.71 12.01
CA ALA A 154 17.65 6.74 12.95
C ALA A 154 18.03 7.33 14.33
N GLY A 155 17.37 8.42 14.74
CA GLY A 155 17.73 9.15 15.98
C GLY A 155 19.10 9.80 15.95
N LEU A 156 19.73 9.94 14.78
CA LEU A 156 21.02 10.56 14.60
C LEU A 156 20.94 12.09 14.69
N ALA A 157 21.95 12.70 15.27
CA ALA A 157 22.03 14.15 15.37
C ALA A 157 22.31 14.79 13.99
N GLY A 158 21.27 15.33 13.36
CA GLY A 158 21.35 15.90 12.04
C GLY A 158 20.02 16.49 11.55
N LYS A 159 19.94 16.70 10.25
CA LYS A 159 18.72 17.20 9.60
C LYS A 159 18.37 16.34 8.40
N LEU A 160 17.20 15.74 8.43
CA LEU A 160 16.61 15.00 7.32
C LEU A 160 15.73 15.92 6.47
N THR A 161 15.84 15.85 5.15
CA THR A 161 15.10 16.66 4.19
C THR A 161 14.72 15.84 2.95
N GLY A 162 13.63 16.22 2.26
CA GLY A 162 13.20 15.55 1.03
C GLY A 162 12.47 14.23 1.23
N VAL A 163 11.98 13.95 2.43
CA VAL A 163 11.31 12.69 2.79
C VAL A 163 10.02 12.50 2.00
N GLY A 164 9.77 11.28 1.53
CA GLY A 164 8.54 10.91 0.80
C GLY A 164 8.54 11.25 -0.69
N THR A 165 9.68 11.70 -1.24
CA THR A 165 9.82 12.05 -2.67
C THR A 165 10.57 11.01 -3.49
N GLY A 166 10.93 9.88 -2.88
CA GLY A 166 11.75 8.81 -3.45
C GLY A 166 13.24 8.95 -3.19
N SER A 167 13.70 10.13 -2.74
CA SER A 167 15.09 10.37 -2.34
C SER A 167 15.13 11.44 -1.27
N ALA A 168 15.63 11.09 -0.09
CA ALA A 168 15.83 11.99 1.03
C ALA A 168 17.34 12.30 1.22
N THR A 169 17.63 13.40 1.84
CA THR A 169 19.01 13.78 2.21
C THR A 169 19.08 14.01 3.70
N PHE A 170 19.94 13.25 4.37
CA PHE A 170 20.30 13.48 5.77
C PHE A 170 21.63 14.20 5.84
N LYS A 171 21.68 15.30 6.58
CA LYS A 171 22.91 16.01 6.89
C LYS A 171 23.21 15.86 8.35
N ALA A 172 24.29 15.13 8.68
CA ALA A 172 24.79 14.99 10.04
C ALA A 172 25.32 16.33 10.56
N ASN A 173 25.31 16.49 11.87
CA ASN A 173 26.02 17.61 12.51
C ASN A 173 27.53 17.45 12.27
N ASP A 174 28.26 18.57 12.29
CA ASP A 174 29.70 18.57 12.06
C ASP A 174 30.45 17.74 13.13
N LEU A 175 31.19 16.74 12.67
CA LEU A 175 32.01 15.87 13.51
C LEU A 175 33.43 16.44 13.60
N THR A 176 33.74 17.06 14.72
CA THR A 176 35.08 17.60 14.99
C THR A 176 35.81 16.73 15.99
N ASN A 177 37.14 16.82 16.04
CA ASN A 177 37.97 16.08 16.99
C ASN A 177 37.52 16.36 18.43
N GLY A 178 37.25 15.33 19.20
CA GLY A 178 36.73 15.41 20.57
C GLY A 178 35.23 15.60 20.68
N SER A 179 34.48 15.73 19.54
CA SER A 179 33.03 15.76 19.59
C SER A 179 32.46 14.38 19.92
N LYS A 180 31.33 14.37 20.63
CA LYS A 180 30.60 13.15 20.95
C LYS A 180 29.44 12.98 20.01
N VAL A 181 29.22 11.76 19.54
CA VAL A 181 28.12 11.37 18.70
C VAL A 181 27.52 10.07 19.17
N THR A 182 26.19 10.00 19.24
CA THR A 182 25.47 8.77 19.57
C THR A 182 25.06 8.10 18.30
N ILE A 183 25.51 6.86 18.08
CA ILE A 183 25.15 6.03 16.91
C ILE A 183 24.73 4.68 17.45
N ALA A 184 23.58 4.16 17.03
CA ALA A 184 23.03 2.89 17.52
C ALA A 184 22.97 2.82 19.06
N GLY A 185 22.61 3.93 19.73
CA GLY A 185 22.49 4.01 21.18
C GLY A 185 23.84 4.05 21.94
N LYS A 186 24.99 3.96 21.26
CA LYS A 186 26.31 4.06 21.84
C LYS A 186 26.94 5.43 21.59
N GLU A 187 27.47 6.07 22.65
CA GLU A 187 28.21 7.33 22.54
C GLU A 187 29.64 7.05 22.08
N TYR A 188 30.03 7.68 20.99
CA TYR A 188 31.40 7.66 20.47
C TYR A 188 32.03 9.05 20.58
N THR A 189 33.31 9.08 20.85
CA THR A 189 34.12 10.30 20.76
C THR A 189 34.88 10.30 19.44
N ILE A 190 34.74 11.35 18.65
CA ILE A 190 35.45 11.49 17.39
C ILE A 190 36.93 11.77 17.67
N ASP A 191 37.81 10.94 17.16
CA ASP A 191 39.25 11.10 17.22
C ASP A 191 39.85 11.01 15.81
N THR A 192 40.31 12.11 15.29
CA THR A 192 40.91 12.17 13.95
C THR A 192 42.25 11.43 13.85
N ALA A 193 42.87 11.10 14.99
CA ALA A 193 44.09 10.30 15.08
C ALA A 193 43.79 8.79 15.29
N ALA A 194 42.55 8.40 15.53
CA ALA A 194 42.14 7.00 15.69
C ALA A 194 42.19 6.28 14.33
N ALA A 195 43.35 5.92 13.91
CA ALA A 195 43.57 5.18 12.67
C ALA A 195 43.42 3.66 12.84
N THR A 196 43.36 3.17 14.11
CA THR A 196 43.33 1.73 14.43
C THR A 196 42.47 1.50 15.68
N ASN A 197 41.77 0.41 15.70
CA ASN A 197 40.91 -0.01 16.80
C ASN A 197 41.78 -0.34 18.05
N PRO A 198 41.84 0.52 19.11
CA PRO A 198 42.83 0.36 20.18
C PRO A 198 42.55 -0.79 21.12
N SER A 199 41.37 -1.39 21.11
CA SER A 199 41.03 -2.47 22.06
C SER A 199 41.66 -3.82 21.72
N ILE A 200 42.33 -3.94 20.57
CA ILE A 200 43.03 -5.15 20.16
C ILE A 200 44.55 -4.97 20.18
N GLU A 201 45.03 -3.74 20.37
CA GLU A 201 46.46 -3.40 20.48
C GLU A 201 47.07 -3.87 21.80
N GLY A 202 46.94 -5.01 22.25
CA GLY A 202 47.53 -5.52 23.46
C GLY A 202 47.17 -6.97 23.73
N LEU A 203 46.33 -7.53 22.85
CA LEU A 203 45.99 -8.96 22.93
C LEU A 203 47.23 -9.81 22.66
N THR A 204 47.46 -10.79 23.52
CA THR A 204 48.39 -11.88 23.25
C THR A 204 47.81 -12.86 22.26
N ASP A 205 48.65 -13.68 21.62
CA ASP A 205 48.20 -14.74 20.69
C ASP A 205 47.27 -15.75 21.36
N ASP A 206 47.44 -15.97 22.67
CA ASP A 206 46.56 -16.87 23.43
C ASP A 206 45.19 -16.26 23.69
N GLU A 207 45.10 -14.97 23.94
CA GLU A 207 43.82 -14.28 24.05
C GLU A 207 43.11 -14.15 22.70
N ALA A 208 43.85 -14.00 21.59
CA ALA A 208 43.27 -13.96 20.24
C ALA A 208 42.58 -15.26 19.84
N LYS A 209 43.00 -16.41 20.39
CA LYS A 209 42.35 -17.72 20.14
C LYS A 209 40.93 -17.83 20.66
N ALA A 210 40.50 -16.95 21.55
CA ALA A 210 39.10 -16.88 21.97
C ALA A 210 38.20 -16.30 20.88
N PHE A 211 38.76 -15.58 19.92
CA PHE A 211 38.06 -14.98 18.80
C PHE A 211 38.23 -15.81 17.53
N GLY A 212 37.28 -15.69 16.62
CA GLY A 212 37.33 -16.41 15.35
C GLY A 212 36.53 -15.69 14.28
N LYS A 213 36.64 -16.20 13.09
CA LYS A 213 35.93 -15.71 11.91
C LYS A 213 34.95 -16.74 11.38
N LYS A 214 33.99 -16.24 10.66
CA LYS A 214 33.02 -17.05 9.92
C LYS A 214 33.63 -17.43 8.59
N GLU A 215 33.97 -18.71 8.43
CA GLU A 215 34.46 -19.24 7.15
C GLU A 215 33.41 -20.13 6.51
N VAL A 216 33.36 -20.13 5.19
CA VAL A 216 32.49 -21.03 4.45
C VAL A 216 32.98 -22.46 4.67
N ASP A 217 32.15 -23.29 5.30
CA ASP A 217 32.43 -24.74 5.50
C ASP A 217 32.06 -25.54 4.25
N GLN A 218 30.85 -25.28 3.76
CA GLN A 218 30.40 -25.80 2.48
C GLN A 218 29.87 -24.67 1.64
N PRO A 219 30.44 -24.43 0.46
CA PRO A 219 29.91 -23.44 -0.45
C PRO A 219 28.47 -23.77 -0.83
N GLY A 220 27.63 -22.78 -0.79
CA GLY A 220 26.27 -22.87 -1.31
C GLY A 220 26.27 -23.26 -2.79
N THR A 221 25.19 -23.83 -3.21
CA THR A 221 25.01 -24.17 -4.61
C THR A 221 24.05 -23.23 -5.28
N LYS A 222 24.32 -22.91 -6.54
CA LYS A 222 23.40 -22.13 -7.34
C LYS A 222 22.18 -22.96 -7.73
N ALA A 223 21.01 -22.37 -7.67
CA ALA A 223 19.82 -23.00 -8.23
C ALA A 223 20.01 -23.20 -9.74
N LYS A 224 19.70 -24.37 -10.24
CA LYS A 224 20.07 -24.77 -11.61
C LYS A 224 18.97 -25.60 -12.26
N THR A 225 18.62 -25.25 -13.50
CA THR A 225 17.78 -26.06 -14.37
C THR A 225 18.56 -26.44 -15.61
N GLN A 226 18.54 -27.68 -16.00
CA GLN A 226 19.28 -28.19 -17.15
C GLN A 226 18.34 -28.95 -18.08
N LEU A 227 18.36 -28.55 -19.36
CA LEU A 227 17.67 -29.23 -20.45
C LEU A 227 18.68 -29.77 -21.45
N ALA A 228 18.65 -31.06 -21.72
CA ALA A 228 19.43 -31.67 -22.80
C ALA A 228 18.84 -31.24 -24.15
N THR A 229 19.63 -30.55 -24.94
CA THR A 229 19.22 -30.01 -26.24
C THR A 229 19.86 -30.74 -27.43
N THR A 230 20.34 -32.00 -27.21
CA THR A 230 20.86 -32.84 -28.28
C THR A 230 19.79 -33.05 -29.35
N GLY A 231 20.09 -32.65 -30.57
CA GLY A 231 19.14 -32.76 -31.69
C GLY A 231 18.16 -31.53 -31.80
N TRP A 232 18.49 -30.42 -31.15
CA TRP A 232 17.77 -29.19 -31.25
C TRP A 232 17.60 -28.71 -32.71
N LYS A 233 16.37 -28.48 -33.16
CA LYS A 233 16.03 -28.20 -34.55
C LYS A 233 15.27 -26.91 -34.70
N ALA A 234 15.26 -26.35 -35.90
CA ALA A 234 14.36 -25.25 -36.22
C ALA A 234 12.88 -25.65 -35.97
N GLY A 235 12.16 -24.81 -35.25
CA GLY A 235 10.79 -25.05 -34.82
C GLY A 235 10.66 -25.66 -33.42
N ASP A 236 11.72 -26.20 -32.82
CA ASP A 236 11.73 -26.57 -31.41
C ASP A 236 11.57 -25.34 -30.51
N SER A 237 10.96 -25.50 -29.36
CA SER A 237 10.68 -24.37 -28.46
C SER A 237 10.80 -24.75 -27.01
N ILE A 238 11.10 -23.76 -26.18
CA ILE A 238 10.97 -23.86 -24.73
C ILE A 238 10.08 -22.73 -24.21
N LYS A 239 9.42 -22.98 -23.11
CA LYS A 239 8.63 -21.99 -22.40
C LYS A 239 9.24 -21.75 -21.01
N VAL A 240 9.62 -20.50 -20.73
CA VAL A 240 10.26 -20.09 -19.49
C VAL A 240 9.58 -18.80 -19.04
N ASN A 241 9.15 -18.74 -17.79
CA ASN A 241 8.43 -17.57 -17.20
C ASN A 241 7.26 -17.07 -18.08
N GLY A 242 6.47 -18.03 -18.60
CA GLY A 242 5.32 -17.68 -19.46
C GLY A 242 5.66 -17.30 -20.90
N LYS A 243 6.95 -17.00 -21.23
CA LYS A 243 7.41 -16.68 -22.58
C LYS A 243 7.86 -17.92 -23.34
N THR A 244 7.49 -18.00 -24.61
CA THR A 244 7.91 -19.09 -25.51
C THR A 244 9.04 -18.63 -26.43
N TYR A 245 10.12 -19.38 -26.43
CA TYR A 245 11.30 -19.17 -27.26
C TYR A 245 11.36 -20.27 -28.29
N THR A 246 11.23 -19.91 -29.57
CA THR A 246 11.24 -20.87 -30.68
C THR A 246 12.54 -20.79 -31.45
N GLN A 247 13.12 -21.91 -31.74
CA GLN A 247 14.36 -22.04 -32.47
C GLN A 247 14.19 -21.69 -33.95
N ALA A 248 14.98 -20.74 -34.42
CA ALA A 248 14.94 -20.30 -35.80
C ALA A 248 15.82 -21.16 -36.72
N ALA A 249 16.93 -21.71 -36.23
CA ALA A 249 17.90 -22.49 -37.01
C ALA A 249 18.34 -23.76 -36.21
N ASN A 250 18.76 -24.80 -36.94
CA ASN A 250 19.23 -26.02 -36.32
C ASN A 250 20.50 -25.80 -35.49
N ASN A 251 20.49 -26.33 -34.26
CA ASN A 251 21.62 -26.29 -33.31
C ASN A 251 22.10 -24.88 -32.88
N ASP A 252 21.33 -23.84 -33.10
CA ASP A 252 21.68 -22.49 -32.67
C ASP A 252 21.21 -22.21 -31.23
N LEU A 253 21.88 -22.86 -30.28
CA LEU A 253 21.61 -22.67 -28.85
C LEU A 253 22.09 -21.29 -28.35
N ASP A 254 23.05 -20.68 -29.06
CA ASP A 254 23.64 -19.41 -28.65
C ASP A 254 22.65 -18.24 -28.81
N ALA A 255 21.83 -18.25 -29.86
CA ALA A 255 20.76 -17.27 -30.06
C ALA A 255 19.66 -17.40 -28.95
N LEU A 256 19.30 -18.63 -28.59
CA LEU A 256 18.36 -18.89 -27.51
C LEU A 256 18.88 -18.39 -26.16
N VAL A 257 20.14 -18.68 -25.85
CA VAL A 257 20.81 -18.22 -24.62
C VAL A 257 20.85 -16.69 -24.56
N ALA A 258 21.16 -16.03 -25.68
CA ALA A 258 21.16 -14.58 -25.75
C ALA A 258 19.76 -13.98 -25.51
N SER A 259 18.72 -14.57 -26.11
CA SER A 259 17.33 -14.12 -25.92
C SER A 259 16.87 -14.29 -24.48
N LEU A 260 17.16 -15.44 -23.84
CA LEU A 260 16.86 -15.69 -22.44
C LEU A 260 17.56 -14.68 -21.50
N ASN A 261 18.86 -14.43 -21.73
CA ASN A 261 19.61 -13.49 -20.90
C ASN A 261 19.13 -12.04 -21.06
N ASN A 262 18.73 -11.65 -22.27
CA ASN A 262 18.15 -10.33 -22.50
C ASN A 262 16.82 -10.17 -21.72
N ASP A 263 15.97 -11.19 -21.77
CA ASP A 263 14.70 -11.16 -21.05
C ASP A 263 14.91 -11.25 -19.53
N PHE A 264 15.82 -12.08 -19.03
CA PHE A 264 16.16 -12.11 -17.60
C PHE A 264 16.68 -10.77 -17.11
N THR A 265 17.48 -10.07 -17.93
CA THR A 265 17.96 -8.72 -17.60
C THR A 265 16.82 -7.70 -17.62
N ALA A 266 15.93 -7.76 -18.61
CA ALA A 266 14.81 -6.84 -18.75
C ALA A 266 13.76 -7.04 -17.63
N ASP A 267 13.53 -8.28 -17.22
CA ASP A 267 12.55 -8.66 -16.19
C ASP A 267 13.18 -8.60 -14.78
N GLY A 268 14.46 -8.24 -14.62
CA GLY A 268 15.16 -8.18 -13.34
C GLY A 268 15.38 -9.54 -12.67
N VAL A 269 15.40 -10.61 -13.43
CA VAL A 269 15.54 -11.98 -12.92
C VAL A 269 17.00 -12.30 -12.62
N GLU A 270 17.32 -12.71 -11.40
CA GLU A 270 18.67 -13.01 -10.93
C GLU A 270 19.18 -14.40 -11.39
N PHE A 271 18.95 -14.72 -12.66
CA PHE A 271 19.41 -15.94 -13.31
C PHE A 271 20.16 -15.63 -14.62
N THR A 272 20.98 -16.56 -15.03
CA THR A 272 21.67 -16.51 -16.32
C THR A 272 21.47 -17.82 -17.07
N ALA A 273 21.21 -17.73 -18.36
CA ALA A 273 21.23 -18.87 -19.26
C ALA A 273 22.63 -19.02 -19.84
N LYS A 274 23.10 -20.26 -19.95
CA LYS A 274 24.38 -20.60 -20.59
C LYS A 274 24.28 -21.91 -21.33
N LYS A 275 25.15 -22.07 -22.30
CA LYS A 275 25.35 -23.33 -23.03
C LYS A 275 26.45 -24.12 -22.33
N ASP A 276 26.14 -25.36 -21.99
CA ASP A 276 27.10 -26.31 -21.44
C ASP A 276 27.11 -27.57 -22.30
N GLY A 277 28.04 -27.64 -23.25
CA GLY A 277 28.05 -28.65 -24.28
C GLY A 277 26.79 -28.67 -25.14
N ALA A 278 26.03 -29.76 -25.09
CA ALA A 278 24.74 -29.90 -25.77
C ALA A 278 23.54 -29.61 -24.83
N ASN A 279 23.74 -28.93 -23.71
CA ASN A 279 22.69 -28.62 -22.77
C ASN A 279 22.46 -27.13 -22.65
N LEU A 280 21.21 -26.73 -22.51
CA LEU A 280 20.82 -25.42 -21.99
C LEU A 280 20.83 -25.49 -20.46
N VAL A 281 21.53 -24.59 -19.83
CA VAL A 281 21.58 -24.45 -18.37
C VAL A 281 21.10 -23.06 -18.00
N ILE A 282 20.10 -23.01 -17.12
CA ILE A 282 19.63 -21.77 -16.46
C ILE A 282 20.10 -21.87 -15.02
N GLU A 283 20.93 -20.94 -14.59
CA GLU A 283 21.60 -20.96 -13.29
C GLU A 283 21.45 -19.62 -12.60
N ALA A 284 21.24 -19.63 -11.31
CA ALA A 284 21.23 -18.43 -10.49
C ALA A 284 22.59 -17.70 -10.58
N LYS A 285 22.58 -16.36 -10.51
CA LYS A 285 23.81 -15.55 -10.47
C LYS A 285 24.60 -15.84 -9.20
N GLU A 286 23.90 -15.94 -8.08
CA GLU A 286 24.50 -16.22 -6.75
C GLU A 286 24.06 -17.60 -6.22
N ALA A 287 24.87 -18.18 -5.36
CA ALA A 287 24.48 -19.35 -4.57
C ALA A 287 23.45 -18.90 -3.51
N GLY A 288 22.50 -19.78 -3.18
CA GLY A 288 21.49 -19.44 -2.19
C GLY A 288 20.30 -20.37 -2.23
N ASN A 289 19.48 -20.32 -1.19
CA ASN A 289 18.30 -21.16 -0.97
C ASN A 289 17.11 -20.76 -1.87
N GLN A 290 17.36 -20.47 -3.13
CA GLN A 290 16.37 -20.06 -4.11
C GLN A 290 15.91 -21.21 -4.99
N ALA A 291 14.66 -21.14 -5.46
CA ALA A 291 14.12 -22.10 -6.39
C ALA A 291 14.75 -21.91 -7.79
N ALA A 292 15.01 -23.00 -8.50
CA ALA A 292 15.44 -22.90 -9.88
C ALA A 292 14.31 -22.43 -10.78
N VAL A 293 14.66 -21.69 -11.83
CA VAL A 293 13.70 -21.32 -12.89
C VAL A 293 13.25 -22.59 -13.60
N LYS A 294 11.96 -22.81 -13.68
CA LYS A 294 11.37 -23.93 -14.41
C LYS A 294 11.36 -23.68 -15.92
N ILE A 295 11.60 -24.72 -16.69
CA ILE A 295 11.19 -24.78 -18.09
C ILE A 295 9.80 -25.40 -18.11
N GLU A 296 8.78 -24.60 -18.36
CA GLU A 296 7.36 -25.00 -18.25
C GLU A 296 6.93 -25.99 -19.32
N ALA A 297 7.56 -25.89 -20.50
CA ALA A 297 7.40 -26.82 -21.61
C ALA A 297 8.65 -26.78 -22.49
N ALA A 298 9.04 -27.89 -23.05
CA ALA A 298 10.16 -27.99 -23.98
C ALA A 298 9.88 -28.97 -25.09
N THR A 299 10.20 -28.61 -26.34
CA THR A 299 10.23 -29.50 -27.49
C THR A 299 11.66 -29.54 -28.01
N VAL A 300 12.27 -30.72 -28.07
CA VAL A 300 13.66 -30.95 -28.51
C VAL A 300 13.71 -32.06 -29.53
N GLY A 301 14.23 -31.78 -30.72
CA GLY A 301 14.27 -32.73 -31.80
C GLY A 301 12.89 -33.13 -32.34
N GLY A 302 11.88 -32.27 -32.15
CA GLY A 302 10.47 -32.53 -32.46
C GLY A 302 9.76 -33.42 -31.42
N ALA A 303 10.40 -33.76 -30.32
CA ALA A 303 9.81 -34.52 -29.22
C ALA A 303 9.47 -33.61 -28.05
N ASP A 304 8.26 -33.73 -27.54
CA ASP A 304 7.85 -33.06 -26.31
C ASP A 304 8.59 -33.63 -25.09
N LYS A 305 9.25 -32.76 -24.34
CA LYS A 305 9.96 -33.10 -23.11
C LYS A 305 9.17 -32.72 -21.86
N GLY A 306 8.05 -32.06 -22.05
CA GLY A 306 7.22 -31.58 -20.94
C GLY A 306 7.91 -30.50 -20.08
N GLU A 307 7.52 -30.43 -18.83
CA GLU A 307 8.12 -29.54 -17.82
C GLU A 307 9.47 -30.10 -17.37
N VAL A 308 10.47 -29.22 -17.28
CA VAL A 308 11.78 -29.54 -16.70
C VAL A 308 11.96 -28.74 -15.41
N ALA A 309 11.87 -29.44 -14.29
CA ALA A 309 12.16 -28.91 -12.98
C ALA A 309 13.68 -28.81 -12.75
N GLY A 310 14.09 -27.73 -12.08
CA GLY A 310 15.49 -27.57 -11.69
C GLY A 310 15.77 -28.01 -10.26
N THR A 311 17.04 -28.00 -9.92
CA THR A 311 17.52 -28.24 -8.56
C THR A 311 17.58 -26.90 -7.82
N LYS A 312 16.98 -26.85 -6.65
CA LYS A 312 17.05 -25.69 -5.75
C LYS A 312 18.48 -25.46 -5.30
N GLY A 313 18.88 -24.21 -5.21
CA GLY A 313 20.16 -23.83 -4.63
C GLY A 313 20.19 -24.03 -3.10
N THR A 314 21.36 -23.95 -2.54
CA THR A 314 21.58 -24.01 -1.10
C THR A 314 22.43 -22.83 -0.68
N ASP A 315 22.16 -22.30 0.50
CA ASP A 315 22.99 -21.26 1.12
C ASP A 315 24.37 -21.86 1.51
N ASP A 316 25.34 -20.99 1.61
CA ASP A 316 26.62 -21.34 2.24
C ASP A 316 26.37 -21.85 3.65
N THR A 317 27.04 -22.92 4.03
CA THR A 317 27.19 -23.29 5.43
C THR A 317 28.49 -22.74 5.95
N TYR A 318 28.49 -22.34 7.22
CA TYR A 318 29.63 -21.67 7.79
C TYR A 318 30.12 -22.40 9.01
N LYS A 319 31.43 -22.31 9.24
CA LYS A 319 32.08 -22.80 10.45
C LYS A 319 32.81 -21.66 11.18
N TYR A 320 32.94 -21.83 12.47
CA TYR A 320 33.80 -20.98 13.30
C TYR A 320 35.24 -21.44 13.14
N THR A 321 36.13 -20.51 12.79
CA THR A 321 37.58 -20.74 12.74
C THR A 321 38.28 -19.74 13.69
N ALA A 322 38.87 -20.26 14.75
CA ALA A 322 39.57 -19.42 15.72
C ALA A 322 40.83 -18.80 15.12
N TYR A 323 41.16 -17.60 15.52
CA TYR A 323 42.44 -16.96 15.18
C TYR A 323 43.61 -17.70 15.84
N THR A 324 44.75 -17.69 15.18
CA THR A 324 45.97 -18.30 15.70
C THR A 324 46.90 -17.28 16.29
N THR A 325 46.83 -16.04 15.79
CA THR A 325 47.67 -14.91 16.27
C THR A 325 46.82 -13.64 16.45
N ALA A 326 47.30 -12.74 17.27
CA ALA A 326 46.70 -11.42 17.45
C ALA A 326 46.82 -10.57 16.18
N ASP A 327 47.83 -10.80 15.34
CA ASP A 327 48.03 -10.04 14.09
C ASP A 327 47.02 -10.46 13.00
N ASP A 328 46.64 -11.73 12.95
CA ASP A 328 45.56 -12.20 12.04
C ASP A 328 44.21 -11.55 12.39
N LEU A 329 43.92 -11.51 13.71
CA LEU A 329 42.71 -10.85 14.23
C LEU A 329 42.71 -9.36 13.90
N LYS A 330 43.82 -8.65 14.07
CA LYS A 330 43.96 -7.23 13.73
C LYS A 330 43.77 -6.99 12.24
N THR A 331 44.31 -7.87 11.40
CA THR A 331 44.20 -7.77 9.93
C THR A 331 42.77 -7.90 9.49
N ASP A 332 42.04 -8.89 9.99
CA ASP A 332 40.61 -9.12 9.65
C ASP A 332 39.73 -7.99 10.20
N LEU A 333 40.08 -7.43 11.38
CA LEU A 333 39.38 -6.29 11.94
C LEU A 333 39.57 -5.02 11.11
N ALA A 334 40.83 -4.76 10.69
CA ALA A 334 41.13 -3.63 9.81
C ALA A 334 40.48 -3.74 8.45
N ALA A 335 40.21 -4.96 7.97
CA ALA A 335 39.45 -5.25 6.75
C ALA A 335 37.94 -5.09 6.95
N GLY A 336 37.45 -4.87 8.20
CA GLY A 336 36.04 -4.75 8.50
C GLY A 336 35.29 -6.09 8.54
N ASN A 337 36.00 -7.21 8.68
CA ASN A 337 35.40 -8.53 8.77
C ASN A 337 34.73 -8.75 10.12
N ASP A 338 33.67 -9.56 10.12
CA ASP A 338 32.95 -9.92 11.33
C ASP A 338 33.78 -10.88 12.18
N ILE A 339 33.95 -10.52 13.47
CA ILE A 339 34.66 -11.31 14.47
C ILE A 339 33.63 -11.98 15.40
N TYR A 340 33.90 -13.20 15.79
CA TYR A 340 33.03 -14.00 16.66
C TYR A 340 33.77 -14.50 17.89
N LEU A 341 33.07 -14.65 19.03
CA LEU A 341 33.65 -15.13 20.30
C LEU A 341 33.19 -16.56 20.58
N GLY A 342 34.10 -17.50 20.47
CA GLY A 342 33.88 -18.91 20.81
C GLY A 342 33.00 -19.72 19.88
N ASN A 343 32.05 -19.08 19.20
CA ASN A 343 31.11 -19.70 18.25
C ASN A 343 30.55 -18.66 17.27
N LEU A 344 29.77 -19.13 16.27
CA LEU A 344 29.16 -18.22 15.27
C LEU A 344 27.91 -17.45 15.78
N ASP A 345 27.39 -17.78 16.97
CA ASP A 345 26.20 -17.15 17.52
C ASP A 345 26.55 -15.85 18.28
N THR A 346 27.80 -15.77 18.72
CA THR A 346 28.28 -14.62 19.49
C THR A 346 29.22 -13.73 18.64
N LYS A 347 28.59 -12.89 17.82
CA LYS A 347 29.31 -11.87 17.06
C LYS A 347 29.88 -10.83 18.03
N VAL A 348 31.18 -10.61 17.95
CA VAL A 348 31.85 -9.56 18.76
C VAL A 348 31.46 -8.21 18.17
N ASP A 349 30.95 -7.33 19.03
CA ASP A 349 30.81 -5.95 18.67
C ASP A 349 32.21 -5.33 18.59
N THR A 350 32.71 -5.20 17.39
CA THR A 350 34.03 -4.62 17.10
C THR A 350 34.11 -3.13 17.38
N SER A 351 32.99 -2.52 17.78
CA SER A 351 32.89 -1.12 18.20
C SER A 351 33.29 -0.89 19.69
N LEU A 352 34.09 -1.79 20.27
CA LEU A 352 34.55 -1.70 21.68
C LEU A 352 35.43 -0.49 21.99
N SER A 353 35.79 0.34 21.02
CA SER A 353 36.44 1.63 21.24
C SER A 353 35.37 2.73 21.34
N ASP A 354 35.38 3.51 22.41
CA ASP A 354 34.57 4.74 22.52
C ASP A 354 35.11 5.86 21.61
N LYS A 355 36.21 5.61 20.88
CA LYS A 355 36.84 6.54 19.96
C LYS A 355 36.83 5.99 18.54
N ILE A 356 36.25 6.75 17.63
CA ILE A 356 36.19 6.40 16.22
C ILE A 356 36.59 7.59 15.34
N ASN A 357 37.15 7.34 14.17
CA ASN A 357 37.38 8.39 13.20
C ASN A 357 36.10 8.84 12.49
N VAL A 358 36.14 9.98 11.85
CA VAL A 358 34.97 10.57 11.13
C VAL A 358 34.45 9.63 10.03
N ALA A 359 35.36 8.95 9.32
CA ALA A 359 34.95 8.06 8.23
C ALA A 359 34.20 6.84 8.72
N ASP A 360 34.62 6.25 9.85
CA ASP A 360 33.92 5.12 10.46
C ASP A 360 32.61 5.55 11.11
N ALA A 361 32.56 6.74 11.70
CA ALA A 361 31.32 7.33 12.19
C ALA A 361 30.30 7.45 11.03
N TYR A 362 30.72 7.96 9.89
CA TYR A 362 29.83 8.06 8.72
C TYR A 362 29.40 6.70 8.16
N LYS A 363 30.26 5.67 8.19
CA LYS A 363 29.86 4.30 7.82
C LYS A 363 28.78 3.74 8.75
N LEU A 364 28.97 3.91 10.06
CA LEU A 364 27.99 3.47 11.05
C LEU A 364 26.67 4.23 10.89
N MET A 365 26.72 5.55 10.73
CA MET A 365 25.53 6.37 10.47
C MET A 365 24.80 5.93 9.21
N ALA A 366 25.51 5.67 8.11
CA ALA A 366 24.90 5.19 6.87
C ALA A 366 24.16 3.87 7.06
N LYS A 367 24.74 2.94 7.82
CA LYS A 367 24.14 1.65 8.13
C LYS A 367 22.87 1.81 8.99
N GLU A 368 22.90 2.70 9.97
CA GLU A 368 21.74 2.95 10.83
C GLU A 368 20.61 3.63 10.04
N LEU A 369 20.92 4.62 9.21
CA LEU A 369 19.96 5.27 8.32
C LEU A 369 19.32 4.26 7.34
N GLU A 370 20.12 3.33 6.81
CA GLU A 370 19.62 2.26 5.94
C GLU A 370 18.70 1.31 6.70
N THR A 371 19.08 0.89 7.89
CA THR A 371 18.30 0.00 8.74
C THR A 371 16.97 0.63 9.13
N ALA A 372 16.97 1.88 9.57
CA ALA A 372 15.77 2.61 9.94
C ALA A 372 14.84 2.86 8.75
N SER A 373 15.42 3.19 7.58
CA SER A 373 14.64 3.50 6.37
C SER A 373 14.12 2.25 5.63
N ASN A 374 14.53 1.05 6.04
CA ASN A 374 14.07 -0.22 5.46
C ASN A 374 12.79 -0.76 6.11
N ILE A 375 12.33 -0.19 7.21
CA ILE A 375 11.11 -0.62 7.88
C ILE A 375 9.93 -0.37 6.94
N GLY A 376 9.13 -1.40 6.68
CA GLY A 376 7.95 -1.32 5.82
C GLY A 376 8.21 -1.52 4.32
N ALA A 377 9.48 -1.54 3.88
CA ALA A 377 9.85 -1.80 2.49
C ALA A 377 9.76 -3.29 2.14
N ASP A 378 9.48 -3.58 0.88
CA ASP A 378 9.57 -4.95 0.36
C ASP A 378 11.03 -5.37 0.21
N ASP A 379 11.32 -6.69 0.34
CA ASP A 379 12.68 -7.22 0.33
C ASP A 379 13.46 -6.94 -0.96
N ASP A 380 12.76 -6.81 -2.08
CA ASP A 380 13.32 -6.48 -3.41
C ASP A 380 13.40 -4.97 -3.68
N LYS A 381 12.88 -4.14 -2.78
CA LYS A 381 12.75 -2.67 -2.94
C LYS A 381 13.20 -1.90 -1.69
N LYS A 382 14.23 -2.39 -1.05
CA LYS A 382 14.81 -1.78 0.17
C LYS A 382 15.39 -0.39 -0.12
N ALA A 383 15.41 0.44 0.91
CA ALA A 383 16.14 1.70 0.89
C ALA A 383 17.64 1.44 0.76
N SER A 384 18.35 2.35 0.13
CA SER A 384 19.81 2.36 0.06
C SER A 384 20.35 3.72 0.46
N VAL A 385 21.46 3.71 1.19
CA VAL A 385 22.09 4.93 1.69
C VAL A 385 23.46 5.11 1.07
N THR A 386 23.66 6.22 0.37
CA THR A 386 24.96 6.63 -0.17
C THR A 386 25.59 7.67 0.75
N ASN A 387 26.76 7.34 1.28
CA ASN A 387 27.57 8.28 2.05
C ASN A 387 28.40 9.15 1.10
N ASN A 388 28.18 10.46 1.13
CA ASN A 388 28.88 11.41 0.26
C ASN A 388 30.23 11.86 0.85
N HIS A 389 30.63 11.34 1.99
CA HIS A 389 31.90 11.63 2.72
C HIS A 389 32.08 13.08 3.18
N ASP A 390 31.05 13.91 3.09
CA ASP A 390 31.03 15.33 3.53
C ASP A 390 30.06 15.58 4.69
N GLY A 391 29.62 14.50 5.37
CA GLY A 391 28.58 14.56 6.39
C GLY A 391 27.17 14.57 5.83
N THR A 392 26.99 14.45 4.52
CA THR A 392 25.68 14.27 3.89
C THR A 392 25.48 12.84 3.42
N PHE A 393 24.24 12.36 3.53
CA PHE A 393 23.85 11.04 3.12
C PHE A 393 22.64 11.15 2.18
N THR A 394 22.74 10.53 1.04
CA THR A 394 21.61 10.41 0.13
C THR A 394 20.92 9.08 0.36
N ILE A 395 19.67 9.14 0.78
CA ILE A 395 18.82 7.98 1.06
C ILE A 395 17.87 7.80 -0.11
N THR A 396 18.04 6.73 -0.87
CA THR A 396 17.01 6.29 -1.82
C THR A 396 15.96 5.56 -1.03
N GLU A 397 14.75 6.09 -0.98
CA GLU A 397 13.67 5.57 -0.14
C GLU A 397 13.18 4.22 -0.64
N GLY A 398 12.93 3.31 0.28
CA GLY A 398 12.36 2.00 0.02
C GLY A 398 10.92 2.09 -0.49
N LYS A 399 10.42 1.00 -1.06
CA LYS A 399 9.06 0.94 -1.59
C LYS A 399 8.36 -0.32 -1.11
N ALA A 400 7.04 -0.21 -0.92
CA ALA A 400 6.16 -1.34 -0.68
C ALA A 400 5.09 -1.41 -1.76
N GLU A 401 4.78 -2.61 -2.20
CA GLU A 401 3.68 -2.83 -3.14
C GLU A 401 2.36 -2.86 -2.39
N VAL A 402 1.45 -1.99 -2.76
CA VAL A 402 0.14 -1.84 -2.12
C VAL A 402 -0.96 -1.80 -3.17
N SER A 403 -2.17 -2.20 -2.81
CA SER A 403 -3.33 -2.01 -3.69
C SER A 403 -3.53 -0.53 -3.98
N ALA A 404 -3.94 -0.20 -5.21
CA ALA A 404 -4.31 1.15 -5.58
C ALA A 404 -5.40 1.68 -4.64
N LYS A 405 -5.46 2.99 -4.44
CA LYS A 405 -6.48 3.58 -3.57
C LYS A 405 -7.88 3.29 -4.11
N LEU A 406 -8.81 2.99 -3.22
CA LEU A 406 -10.22 2.90 -3.55
C LEU A 406 -10.77 4.30 -3.82
N SER A 407 -11.39 4.50 -4.97
CA SER A 407 -12.07 5.73 -5.31
C SER A 407 -13.46 5.42 -5.85
N PHE A 408 -14.50 5.93 -5.21
CA PHE A 408 -15.85 5.82 -5.71
C PHE A 408 -16.58 7.15 -5.62
N SER A 409 -17.53 7.36 -6.52
CA SER A 409 -18.27 8.61 -6.60
C SER A 409 -19.74 8.40 -6.27
N LEU A 410 -20.25 9.20 -5.34
CA LEU A 410 -21.65 9.24 -4.97
C LEU A 410 -22.36 10.30 -5.79
N HIS A 411 -23.45 9.92 -6.45
CA HIS A 411 -24.26 10.86 -7.21
C HIS A 411 -25.34 11.47 -6.31
N VAL A 412 -25.19 12.75 -6.01
CA VAL A 412 -26.00 13.50 -5.02
C VAL A 412 -26.81 14.63 -5.63
N GLY A 413 -27.22 14.48 -6.90
CA GLY A 413 -28.04 15.46 -7.60
C GLY A 413 -29.12 14.82 -8.48
N ALA A 414 -30.07 15.60 -8.96
CA ALA A 414 -31.17 15.14 -9.81
C ALA A 414 -30.78 14.96 -11.29
N ASP A 415 -29.72 15.61 -11.74
CA ASP A 415 -29.32 15.72 -13.14
C ASP A 415 -27.93 15.08 -13.37
N ALA A 416 -27.66 14.74 -14.63
CA ALA A 416 -26.43 14.06 -15.06
C ALA A 416 -25.17 14.95 -15.06
N ASP A 417 -25.14 16.02 -14.28
CA ASP A 417 -23.97 16.91 -14.19
C ASP A 417 -22.87 16.24 -13.33
N MET A 418 -21.64 16.34 -13.77
CA MET A 418 -20.47 15.80 -13.06
C MET A 418 -20.21 16.56 -11.75
N THR A 419 -20.68 17.78 -11.59
CA THR A 419 -20.62 18.55 -10.34
C THR A 419 -21.50 17.95 -9.23
N ASN A 420 -22.47 17.13 -9.61
CA ASN A 420 -23.35 16.39 -8.68
C ASN A 420 -22.72 15.13 -8.10
N LYS A 421 -21.40 14.94 -8.25
CA LYS A 421 -20.67 13.80 -7.69
C LYS A 421 -19.79 14.22 -6.53
N ILE A 422 -19.84 13.45 -5.47
CA ILE A 422 -18.92 13.54 -4.35
C ILE A 422 -18.02 12.31 -4.42
N ASN A 423 -16.71 12.52 -4.58
CA ASN A 423 -15.75 11.43 -4.59
C ASN A 423 -15.33 11.13 -3.15
N VAL A 424 -15.22 9.83 -2.87
CA VAL A 424 -14.66 9.28 -1.64
C VAL A 424 -13.42 8.51 -2.04
N ASP A 425 -12.28 8.94 -1.51
CA ASP A 425 -10.98 8.30 -1.74
C ASP A 425 -10.49 7.70 -0.43
N ILE A 426 -10.13 6.42 -0.47
CA ILE A 426 -9.62 5.68 0.69
C ILE A 426 -8.35 4.94 0.26
N ASP A 427 -7.25 5.25 0.93
CA ASP A 427 -5.98 4.55 0.71
C ASP A 427 -6.01 3.15 1.32
N SER A 428 -5.15 2.26 0.83
CA SER A 428 -4.97 0.96 1.45
C SER A 428 -4.40 1.10 2.87
N MET A 429 -5.11 0.54 3.85
CA MET A 429 -4.75 0.57 5.28
C MET A 429 -4.19 -0.77 5.75
N SER A 430 -3.65 -1.57 4.85
CA SER A 430 -2.87 -2.77 5.18
C SER A 430 -1.54 -2.41 5.84
N ALA A 431 -0.88 -3.35 6.49
CA ALA A 431 0.44 -3.17 7.08
C ALA A 431 1.46 -2.62 6.08
N ALA A 432 1.42 -3.10 4.82
CA ALA A 432 2.23 -2.56 3.73
C ALA A 432 1.82 -1.13 3.35
N GLY A 433 0.51 -0.86 3.29
CA GLY A 433 -0.03 0.48 3.04
C GLY A 433 0.34 1.49 4.11
N LEU A 434 0.39 1.07 5.36
CA LEU A 434 0.78 1.89 6.50
C LEU A 434 2.30 2.02 6.65
N GLY A 435 3.10 1.16 6.00
CA GLY A 435 4.55 1.17 6.11
C GLY A 435 5.08 0.48 7.37
N ILE A 436 4.29 -0.41 7.98
CA ILE A 436 4.64 -1.15 9.20
C ILE A 436 4.87 -2.65 8.95
N LYS A 437 4.93 -3.07 7.69
CA LYS A 437 5.25 -4.44 7.31
C LYS A 437 6.67 -4.78 7.75
N GLY A 438 6.86 -5.94 8.38
CA GLY A 438 8.19 -6.39 8.79
C GLY A 438 8.80 -5.62 9.97
N LEU A 439 7.99 -4.88 10.76
CA LEU A 439 8.44 -4.27 12.00
C LEU A 439 9.16 -5.31 12.89
N ASN A 440 10.37 -4.98 13.30
CA ASN A 440 11.17 -5.82 14.17
C ASN A 440 11.66 -5.00 15.36
N VAL A 441 11.33 -5.46 16.56
CA VAL A 441 11.82 -4.87 17.84
C VAL A 441 12.76 -5.81 18.57
N LYS A 442 13.08 -6.96 17.94
CA LYS A 442 13.93 -8.01 18.51
C LYS A 442 15.39 -7.75 18.13
N ASP A 443 16.08 -7.05 18.97
CA ASP A 443 17.52 -6.88 18.90
C ASP A 443 18.12 -6.93 20.31
N THR A 444 19.44 -6.94 20.42
CA THR A 444 20.15 -6.97 21.71
C THR A 444 20.26 -5.57 22.32
N THR A 445 20.07 -4.51 21.57
CA THR A 445 20.33 -3.12 21.95
C THR A 445 19.08 -2.31 22.25
N GLY A 446 17.91 -2.68 21.68
CA GLY A 446 16.67 -1.92 21.71
C GLY A 446 16.58 -0.83 20.64
N MET A 447 17.55 -0.74 19.73
CA MET A 447 17.57 0.28 18.68
C MET A 447 16.55 -0.03 17.58
N ALA A 448 16.37 -1.30 17.22
CA ALA A 448 15.32 -1.71 16.28
C ALA A 448 13.94 -1.27 16.78
N ALA A 449 13.70 -1.36 18.08
CA ALA A 449 12.46 -0.86 18.69
C ALA A 449 12.33 0.67 18.59
N THR A 450 13.43 1.40 18.71
CA THR A 450 13.45 2.87 18.57
C THR A 450 13.07 3.27 17.14
N TYR A 451 13.61 2.59 16.13
CA TYR A 451 13.24 2.85 14.72
C TYR A 451 11.79 2.45 14.41
N ALA A 452 11.30 1.38 15.07
CA ALA A 452 9.90 0.99 14.96
C ALA A 452 8.94 2.07 15.46
N ILE A 453 9.32 2.86 16.49
CA ILE A 453 8.51 3.97 17.00
C ILE A 453 8.20 4.99 15.90
N ASP A 454 9.21 5.38 15.11
CA ASP A 454 9.06 6.37 14.06
C ASP A 454 8.15 5.85 12.93
N ALA A 455 8.34 4.60 12.51
CA ALA A 455 7.48 3.96 11.52
C ALA A 455 6.01 3.85 11.99
N ILE A 456 5.80 3.51 13.27
CA ILE A 456 4.45 3.47 13.85
C ILE A 456 3.86 4.88 13.95
N ALA A 457 4.65 5.89 14.30
CA ALA A 457 4.19 7.28 14.35
C ALA A 457 3.73 7.77 12.98
N ASP A 458 4.45 7.43 11.92
CA ASP A 458 4.04 7.72 10.54
C ASP A 458 2.75 6.98 10.15
N ALA A 459 2.59 5.73 10.55
CA ALA A 459 1.35 4.98 10.34
C ALA A 459 0.15 5.63 11.06
N VAL A 460 0.34 6.05 12.32
CA VAL A 460 -0.68 6.81 13.09
C VAL A 460 -1.05 8.12 12.40
N ALA A 461 -0.05 8.85 11.88
CA ALA A 461 -0.30 10.10 11.14
C ALA A 461 -1.13 9.82 9.87
N LYS A 462 -0.81 8.77 9.12
CA LYS A 462 -1.52 8.39 7.89
C LYS A 462 -2.97 7.98 8.17
N VAL A 463 -3.22 7.18 9.21
CA VAL A 463 -4.58 6.83 9.64
C VAL A 463 -5.35 8.07 10.07
N SER A 464 -4.71 8.99 10.80
CA SER A 464 -5.34 10.23 11.26
C SER A 464 -5.69 11.16 10.08
N GLU A 465 -4.82 11.26 9.07
CA GLU A 465 -5.08 12.01 7.84
C GLU A 465 -6.28 11.42 7.08
N GLN A 466 -6.32 10.08 6.91
CA GLN A 466 -7.44 9.42 6.26
C GLN A 466 -8.75 9.62 7.01
N ARG A 467 -8.75 9.52 8.33
CA ARG A 467 -9.94 9.80 9.16
C ARG A 467 -10.40 11.25 9.03
N SER A 468 -9.47 12.20 9.01
CA SER A 468 -9.79 13.62 8.79
C SER A 468 -10.42 13.86 7.42
N ALA A 469 -9.89 13.22 6.36
CA ALA A 469 -10.43 13.29 5.01
C ALA A 469 -11.86 12.71 4.95
N LEU A 470 -12.08 11.55 5.56
CA LEU A 470 -13.41 10.92 5.63
C LEU A 470 -14.40 11.75 6.44
N GLY A 471 -13.99 12.34 7.56
CA GLY A 471 -14.82 13.26 8.34
C GLY A 471 -15.22 14.51 7.55
N ALA A 472 -14.31 15.06 6.73
CA ALA A 472 -14.64 16.17 5.84
C ALA A 472 -15.66 15.77 4.76
N VAL A 473 -15.53 14.55 4.20
CA VAL A 473 -16.52 14.01 3.25
C VAL A 473 -17.87 13.79 3.93
N GLN A 474 -17.89 13.24 5.14
CA GLN A 474 -19.12 13.05 5.90
C GLN A 474 -19.85 14.38 6.13
N ASN A 475 -19.18 15.39 6.64
CA ASN A 475 -19.75 16.72 6.84
C ASN A 475 -20.32 17.28 5.52
N ARG A 476 -19.60 17.11 4.42
CA ARG A 476 -20.07 17.54 3.10
C ARG A 476 -21.32 16.80 2.66
N LEU A 477 -21.41 15.48 2.90
CA LEU A 477 -22.60 14.69 2.60
C LEU A 477 -23.79 15.10 3.45
N GLU A 478 -23.62 15.31 4.76
CA GLU A 478 -24.67 15.78 5.67
C GLU A 478 -25.23 17.14 5.26
N HIS A 479 -24.36 18.09 4.91
CA HIS A 479 -24.81 19.37 4.38
C HIS A 479 -25.52 19.25 3.02
N THR A 480 -25.09 18.29 2.20
CA THR A 480 -25.75 18.01 0.91
C THR A 480 -27.14 17.41 1.14
N ILE A 481 -27.30 16.48 2.07
CA ILE A 481 -28.61 15.90 2.45
C ILE A 481 -29.53 17.03 2.90
N ALA A 482 -29.11 17.85 3.87
CA ALA A 482 -29.93 18.94 4.37
C ALA A 482 -30.33 19.94 3.27
N ASN A 483 -29.44 20.24 2.32
CA ASN A 483 -29.73 21.12 1.20
C ASN A 483 -30.71 20.45 0.21
N VAL A 484 -30.49 19.18 -0.13
CA VAL A 484 -31.36 18.41 -1.04
C VAL A 484 -32.76 18.30 -0.47
N ASP A 485 -32.91 18.00 0.81
CA ASP A 485 -34.20 17.88 1.49
C ASP A 485 -34.96 19.22 1.48
N ASN A 486 -34.27 20.34 1.72
CA ASN A 486 -34.87 21.67 1.59
C ASN A 486 -35.35 21.97 0.16
N VAL A 487 -34.56 21.55 -0.85
CA VAL A 487 -34.95 21.73 -2.27
C VAL A 487 -36.14 20.83 -2.61
N VAL A 488 -36.18 19.60 -2.11
CA VAL A 488 -37.32 18.67 -2.27
C VAL A 488 -38.57 19.27 -1.67
N GLU A 489 -38.52 19.76 -0.42
CA GLU A 489 -39.65 20.38 0.27
C GLU A 489 -40.19 21.58 -0.50
N ASN A 490 -39.31 22.50 -0.90
CA ASN A 490 -39.67 23.68 -1.65
C ASN A 490 -40.25 23.37 -3.04
N THR A 491 -39.65 22.37 -3.72
CA THR A 491 -40.11 21.95 -5.05
C THR A 491 -41.46 21.23 -4.95
N THR A 492 -41.65 20.39 -3.91
CA THR A 492 -42.91 19.70 -3.65
C THR A 492 -44.01 20.72 -3.34
N SER A 493 -43.71 21.74 -2.51
CA SER A 493 -44.66 22.83 -2.23
C SER A 493 -45.00 23.62 -3.49
N ALA A 494 -44.04 23.84 -4.40
CA ALA A 494 -44.28 24.53 -5.66
C ALA A 494 -45.10 23.64 -6.63
N GLU A 495 -44.83 22.35 -6.69
CA GLU A 495 -45.59 21.38 -7.52
C GLU A 495 -47.03 21.26 -7.06
N SER A 496 -47.23 21.16 -5.73
CA SER A 496 -48.55 21.15 -5.11
C SER A 496 -49.39 22.38 -5.49
N ARG A 497 -48.82 23.60 -5.45
CA ARG A 497 -49.52 24.82 -5.89
C ARG A 497 -49.92 24.82 -7.35
N ILE A 498 -49.21 24.11 -8.22
CA ILE A 498 -49.52 24.01 -9.64
C ILE A 498 -50.57 22.93 -9.89
N ARG A 499 -50.42 21.77 -9.26
CA ARG A 499 -51.16 20.56 -9.63
C ARG A 499 -52.31 20.21 -8.69
N ASP A 500 -52.18 20.51 -7.39
CA ASP A 500 -53.20 20.13 -6.41
C ASP A 500 -54.40 21.08 -6.47
N THR A 501 -55.55 20.54 -6.20
CA THR A 501 -56.81 21.31 -6.15
C THR A 501 -57.10 21.78 -4.75
N ASP A 502 -57.63 23.03 -4.64
CA ASP A 502 -58.27 23.45 -3.41
C ASP A 502 -59.59 22.71 -3.28
N MET A 503 -59.65 21.77 -2.34
CA MET A 503 -60.85 20.96 -2.10
C MET A 503 -62.07 21.76 -1.67
N ALA A 504 -61.82 22.86 -0.87
CA ALA A 504 -62.93 23.70 -0.41
C ALA A 504 -63.50 24.50 -1.55
N GLU A 505 -62.70 25.13 -2.40
CA GLU A 505 -63.12 25.88 -3.57
C GLU A 505 -63.79 24.94 -4.59
N THR A 506 -63.22 23.77 -4.87
CA THR A 506 -63.78 22.81 -5.83
C THR A 506 -65.10 22.20 -5.35
N MET A 507 -65.31 22.03 -4.04
CA MET A 507 -66.63 21.63 -3.48
C MET A 507 -67.68 22.71 -3.63
N VAL A 508 -67.30 23.98 -3.68
CA VAL A 508 -68.24 25.07 -3.93
C VAL A 508 -68.61 25.15 -5.42
N GLU A 509 -67.69 24.77 -6.31
CA GLU A 509 -67.95 24.65 -7.75
C GLU A 509 -68.81 23.45 -8.12
N TYR A 510 -68.76 22.36 -7.33
CA TYR A 510 -69.53 21.13 -7.46
C TYR A 510 -70.98 21.34 -7.07
#